data_b0604d3097e34f123e2173fe0ccfe26f
#
_entry.id   b0604d3097e34f123e2173fe0ccfe26f
#
_cell.length_a   1.000
_cell.length_b   1.000
_cell.length_c   1.000
_cell.angle_alpha   90.00
_cell.angle_beta   90.00
_cell.angle_gamma   90.00
#
_symmetry.space_group_name_H-M   'P 1'
#
loop_
_entity.id
_entity.type
_entity.pdbx_description
1 polymer ?
#
loop_
_entity_poly.entity_id
_entity_poly.type
_entity_poly.pdbx_seq_one_letter_code
_entity_poly.pdbx_strand_id
1 'polypeptide(L)'
;MIDPATGATVAHLALASASDVTSAVAHAARAQHDWGGATPAERSAVLHAFARLLDANADLLASEEVSHTGKAIRLATEFDVPGSIDNVDFFAGVARNLDGKASAEYSGDHTSSIRREP
;
A
#
# COMPACT_ATOMS: atom_id res chain seq x y z
N MET A 1 15.46 -5.80 17.08
CA MET A 1 15.52 -4.47 16.47
C MET A 1 16.45 -3.62 17.31
N ILE A 2 17.39 -2.92 16.72
CA ILE A 2 18.42 -2.15 17.41
C ILE A 2 18.33 -0.70 16.92
N ASP A 3 18.32 0.24 17.85
CA ASP A 3 18.43 1.67 17.53
C ASP A 3 19.81 1.95 16.94
N PRO A 4 19.91 2.40 15.70
CA PRO A 4 21.19 2.63 15.03
C PRO A 4 21.97 3.84 15.59
N ALA A 5 21.34 4.74 16.31
CA ALA A 5 22.00 5.90 16.91
C ALA A 5 22.67 5.56 18.26
N THR A 6 22.06 4.68 19.04
CA THR A 6 22.53 4.34 20.40
C THR A 6 23.09 2.93 20.52
N GLY A 7 22.77 2.02 19.60
CA GLY A 7 23.09 0.60 19.69
C GLY A 7 22.22 -0.17 20.69
N ALA A 8 21.23 0.48 21.29
CA ALA A 8 20.33 -0.17 22.26
C ALA A 8 19.30 -1.05 21.56
N THR A 9 18.91 -2.14 22.24
CA THR A 9 17.79 -2.97 21.76
C THR A 9 16.48 -2.26 21.99
N VAL A 10 15.75 -1.96 20.90
CA VAL A 10 14.43 -1.29 20.93
C VAL A 10 13.30 -2.30 21.06
N ALA A 11 13.39 -3.42 20.34
CA ALA A 11 12.38 -4.46 20.38
C ALA A 11 12.92 -5.82 19.96
N HIS A 12 12.23 -6.87 20.40
CA HIS A 12 12.43 -8.24 19.92
C HIS A 12 11.26 -8.64 19.05
N LEU A 13 11.54 -9.06 17.82
CA LEU A 13 10.54 -9.54 16.87
C LEU A 13 10.72 -11.05 16.68
N ALA A 14 9.63 -11.79 16.79
CA ALA A 14 9.64 -13.21 16.44
C ALA A 14 9.77 -13.38 14.93
N LEU A 15 10.60 -14.31 14.50
CA LEU A 15 10.66 -14.72 13.10
C LEU A 15 9.42 -15.55 12.76
N ALA A 16 8.82 -15.30 11.61
CA ALA A 16 7.69 -16.08 11.12
C ALA A 16 8.14 -17.52 10.80
N SER A 17 7.33 -18.48 11.22
CA SER A 17 7.49 -19.88 10.84
C SER A 17 6.91 -20.13 9.43
N ALA A 18 7.20 -21.29 8.83
CA ALA A 18 6.60 -21.67 7.56
C ALA A 18 5.06 -21.75 7.64
N SER A 19 4.51 -22.14 8.80
CA SER A 19 3.06 -22.17 9.02
C SER A 19 2.46 -20.76 9.06
N ASP A 20 3.15 -19.78 9.64
CA ASP A 20 2.69 -18.39 9.66
C ASP A 20 2.63 -17.81 8.23
N VAL A 21 3.66 -18.08 7.43
CA VAL A 21 3.70 -17.67 6.01
C VAL A 21 2.55 -18.33 5.24
N THR A 22 2.35 -19.63 5.38
CA THR A 22 1.25 -20.34 4.71
C THR A 22 -0.11 -19.77 5.11
N SER A 23 -0.31 -19.50 6.39
CA SER A 23 -1.54 -18.90 6.92
C SER A 23 -1.76 -17.49 6.37
N ALA A 24 -0.72 -16.65 6.32
CA ALA A 24 -0.79 -15.30 5.78
C ALA A 24 -1.20 -15.30 4.30
N VAL A 25 -0.58 -16.17 3.48
CA VAL A 25 -0.93 -16.33 2.06
C VAL A 25 -2.39 -16.79 1.89
N ALA A 26 -2.85 -17.75 2.68
CA ALA A 26 -4.23 -18.21 2.64
C ALA A 26 -5.24 -17.11 3.05
N HIS A 27 -4.91 -16.27 4.02
CA HIS A 27 -5.72 -15.11 4.38
C HIS A 27 -5.76 -14.07 3.25
N ALA A 28 -4.61 -13.75 2.66
CA ALA A 28 -4.53 -12.82 1.54
C ALA A 28 -5.35 -13.29 0.33
N ALA A 29 -5.27 -14.57 -0.01
CA ALA A 29 -6.05 -15.16 -1.12
C ALA A 29 -7.57 -15.08 -0.90
N ARG A 30 -8.03 -15.28 0.34
CA ARG A 30 -9.46 -15.10 0.67
C ARG A 30 -9.89 -13.62 0.59
N ALA A 31 -9.11 -12.73 1.16
CA ALA A 31 -9.40 -11.29 1.13
C ALA A 31 -9.39 -10.72 -0.29
N GLN A 32 -8.54 -11.24 -1.16
CA GLN A 32 -8.47 -10.84 -2.56
C GLN A 32 -9.77 -11.10 -3.33
N HIS A 33 -10.49 -12.18 -3.01
CA HIS A 33 -11.76 -12.48 -3.66
C HIS A 33 -12.75 -11.32 -3.49
N ASP A 34 -12.92 -10.81 -2.28
CA ASP A 34 -13.84 -9.70 -2.00
C ASP A 34 -13.29 -8.36 -2.53
N TRP A 35 -12.00 -8.11 -2.30
CA TRP A 35 -11.34 -6.90 -2.80
C TRP A 35 -11.29 -6.83 -4.34
N GLY A 36 -11.15 -7.97 -5.01
CA GLY A 36 -11.19 -8.08 -6.47
C GLY A 36 -12.55 -7.66 -7.06
N GLY A 37 -13.65 -7.89 -6.32
CA GLY A 37 -14.99 -7.45 -6.69
C GLY A 37 -15.30 -5.97 -6.40
N ALA A 38 -14.46 -5.27 -5.62
CA ALA A 38 -14.68 -3.87 -5.29
C ALA A 38 -14.58 -2.96 -6.53
N THR A 39 -15.48 -1.98 -6.60
CA THR A 39 -15.47 -0.99 -7.69
C THR A 39 -14.26 -0.05 -7.59
N PRO A 40 -13.85 0.60 -8.68
CA PRO A 40 -12.82 1.64 -8.64
C PRO A 40 -13.09 2.75 -7.62
N ALA A 41 -14.36 3.13 -7.43
CA ALA A 41 -14.77 4.14 -6.47
C ALA A 41 -14.54 3.67 -5.02
N GLU A 42 -14.90 2.44 -4.70
CA GLU A 42 -14.68 1.85 -3.37
C GLU A 42 -13.19 1.73 -3.05
N ARG A 43 -12.39 1.26 -3.99
CA ARG A 43 -10.91 1.19 -3.83
C ARG A 43 -10.30 2.57 -3.59
N SER A 44 -10.71 3.56 -4.39
CA SER A 44 -10.31 4.95 -4.23
C SER A 44 -10.67 5.49 -2.84
N ALA A 45 -11.90 5.24 -2.37
CA ALA A 45 -12.36 5.70 -1.07
C ALA A 45 -11.53 5.11 0.09
N VAL A 46 -11.16 3.84 0.01
CA VAL A 46 -10.28 3.18 1.01
C VAL A 46 -8.90 3.82 1.02
N LEU A 47 -8.30 4.07 -0.16
CA LEU A 47 -6.97 4.69 -0.24
C LEU A 47 -6.98 6.14 0.28
N HIS A 48 -8.00 6.94 -0.04
CA HIS A 48 -8.16 8.26 0.54
C HIS A 48 -8.35 8.23 2.06
N ALA A 49 -9.11 7.25 2.58
CA ALA A 49 -9.25 7.07 4.03
C ALA A 49 -7.89 6.70 4.66
N PHE A 50 -7.10 5.86 4.02
CA PHE A 50 -5.77 5.48 4.46
C PHE A 50 -4.82 6.69 4.45
N ALA A 51 -4.79 7.50 3.38
CA ALA A 51 -3.98 8.72 3.34
C ALA A 51 -4.29 9.67 4.50
N ARG A 52 -5.59 9.88 4.81
CA ARG A 52 -6.01 10.70 5.97
C ARG A 52 -5.57 10.11 7.31
N LEU A 53 -5.56 8.79 7.46
CA LEU A 53 -5.05 8.15 8.68
C LEU A 53 -3.53 8.29 8.81
N LEU A 54 -2.79 8.19 7.72
CA LEU A 54 -1.35 8.45 7.71
C LEU A 54 -1.07 9.90 8.11
N ASP A 55 -1.78 10.86 7.55
CA ASP A 55 -1.64 12.29 7.86
C ASP A 55 -1.94 12.58 9.33
N ALA A 56 -3.03 12.03 9.85
CA ALA A 56 -3.40 12.17 11.26
C ALA A 56 -2.37 11.56 12.24
N ASN A 57 -1.48 10.69 11.78
CA ASN A 57 -0.44 10.04 12.56
C ASN A 57 0.97 10.40 12.08
N ALA A 58 1.14 11.49 11.32
CA ALA A 58 2.39 11.83 10.65
C ALA A 58 3.59 11.96 11.61
N ASP A 59 3.40 12.61 12.76
CA ASP A 59 4.46 12.80 13.75
C ASP A 59 4.90 11.46 14.38
N LEU A 60 3.94 10.56 14.65
CA LEU A 60 4.23 9.22 15.16
C LEU A 60 5.02 8.42 14.12
N LEU A 61 4.58 8.43 12.86
CA LEU A 61 5.24 7.71 11.78
C LEU A 61 6.66 8.22 11.54
N ALA A 62 6.87 9.54 11.57
CA ALA A 62 8.19 10.12 11.45
C ALA A 62 9.13 9.72 12.60
N SER A 63 8.60 9.70 13.84
CA SER A 63 9.36 9.27 15.01
C SER A 63 9.77 7.79 14.94
N GLU A 64 8.83 6.91 14.54
CA GLU A 64 9.09 5.49 14.34
C GLU A 64 10.13 5.24 13.24
N GLU A 65 9.99 5.93 12.10
CA GLU A 65 10.93 5.85 10.98
C GLU A 65 12.35 6.23 11.42
N VAL A 66 12.50 7.29 12.22
CA VAL A 66 13.79 7.73 12.75
C VAL A 66 14.36 6.70 13.72
N SER A 67 13.54 6.14 14.60
CA SER A 67 13.98 5.14 15.58
C SER A 67 14.50 3.85 14.92
N HIS A 68 13.95 3.52 13.74
CA HIS A 68 14.31 2.31 13.00
C HIS A 68 15.50 2.50 12.06
N THR A 69 15.65 3.70 11.48
CA THR A 69 16.64 3.95 10.42
C THR A 69 17.80 4.82 10.87
N GLY A 70 17.63 5.58 11.94
CA GLY A 70 18.63 6.55 12.42
C GLY A 70 18.76 7.80 11.54
N LYS A 71 17.84 8.02 10.58
CA LYS A 71 17.86 9.24 9.75
C LYS A 71 17.53 10.49 10.58
N ALA A 72 17.88 11.66 10.04
CA ALA A 72 17.52 12.93 10.66
C ALA A 72 16.00 13.12 10.68
N ILE A 73 15.43 13.46 11.85
CA ILE A 73 13.97 13.64 12.02
C ILE A 73 13.39 14.63 11.01
N ARG A 74 14.13 15.66 10.64
CA ARG A 74 13.68 16.64 9.64
C ARG A 74 13.42 16.01 8.27
N LEU A 75 14.20 15.01 7.85
CA LEU A 75 13.95 14.31 6.59
C LEU A 75 12.66 13.49 6.66
N ALA A 76 12.42 12.81 7.77
CA ALA A 76 11.18 12.05 7.94
C ALA A 76 9.95 12.96 7.96
N THR A 77 10.00 14.10 8.67
CA THR A 77 8.85 15.01 8.82
C THR A 77 8.58 15.90 7.61
N GLU A 78 9.62 16.34 6.90
CA GLU A 78 9.47 17.30 5.78
C GLU A 78 9.37 16.61 4.42
N PHE A 79 9.84 15.35 4.27
CA PHE A 79 9.93 14.69 2.97
C PHE A 79 9.32 13.28 2.96
N ASP A 80 9.79 12.36 3.82
CA ASP A 80 9.45 10.95 3.68
C ASP A 80 7.97 10.69 3.99
N VAL A 81 7.48 11.16 5.12
CA VAL A 81 6.10 10.95 5.56
C VAL A 81 5.12 11.73 4.67
N PRO A 82 5.32 13.06 4.44
CA PRO A 82 4.44 13.79 3.52
C PRO A 82 4.46 13.24 2.09
N GLY A 83 5.63 12.86 1.56
CA GLY A 83 5.74 12.26 0.24
C GLY A 83 5.03 10.90 0.13
N SER A 84 5.08 10.10 1.19
CA SER A 84 4.35 8.83 1.26
C SER A 84 2.83 9.04 1.28
N ILE A 85 2.34 10.03 2.04
CA ILE A 85 0.93 10.40 2.11
C ILE A 85 0.43 10.87 0.74
N ASP A 86 1.18 11.80 0.11
CA ASP A 86 0.86 12.33 -1.21
C ASP A 86 0.78 11.21 -2.27
N ASN A 87 1.72 10.27 -2.26
CA ASN A 87 1.69 9.12 -3.16
C ASN A 87 0.43 8.26 -2.97
N VAL A 88 0.04 7.96 -1.73
CA VAL A 88 -1.19 7.18 -1.47
C VAL A 88 -2.41 7.92 -1.97
N ASP A 89 -2.51 9.23 -1.72
CA ASP A 89 -3.63 10.06 -2.17
C ASP A 89 -3.68 10.21 -3.69
N PHE A 90 -2.53 10.38 -4.33
CA PHE A 90 -2.41 10.39 -5.80
C PHE A 90 -2.94 9.08 -6.41
N PHE A 91 -2.48 7.93 -5.92
CA PHE A 91 -2.94 6.63 -6.43
C PHE A 91 -4.38 6.31 -6.08
N ALA A 92 -4.94 6.91 -5.04
CA ALA A 92 -6.38 6.86 -4.78
C ALA A 92 -7.18 7.49 -5.93
N GLY A 93 -6.69 8.62 -6.48
CA GLY A 93 -7.27 9.23 -7.68
C GLY A 93 -7.10 8.35 -8.93
N VAL A 94 -5.90 7.81 -9.15
CA VAL A 94 -5.56 6.93 -10.29
C VAL A 94 -6.40 5.66 -10.30
N ALA A 95 -6.80 5.13 -9.14
CA ALA A 95 -7.65 3.95 -9.04
C ALA A 95 -8.98 4.09 -9.81
N ARG A 96 -9.47 5.32 -10.02
CA ARG A 96 -10.68 5.62 -10.78
C ARG A 96 -10.46 5.84 -12.28
N ASN A 97 -9.21 6.04 -12.69
CA ASN A 97 -8.83 6.42 -14.05
C ASN A 97 -7.97 5.32 -14.73
N LEU A 98 -8.28 4.07 -14.44
CA LEU A 98 -7.59 2.95 -15.05
C LEU A 98 -8.07 2.76 -16.50
N ASP A 99 -7.59 3.62 -17.38
CA ASP A 99 -7.91 3.58 -18.80
C ASP A 99 -7.22 2.43 -19.51
N GLY A 100 -7.78 2.03 -20.64
CA GLY A 100 -7.20 1.01 -21.51
C GLY A 100 -8.17 0.62 -22.61
N LYS A 101 -7.69 -0.18 -23.57
CA LYS A 101 -8.54 -0.76 -24.62
C LYS A 101 -9.49 -1.76 -23.97
N ALA A 102 -10.76 -1.38 -23.81
CA ALA A 102 -11.79 -2.26 -23.24
C ALA A 102 -12.29 -3.28 -24.27
N SER A 103 -12.51 -2.83 -25.52
CA SER A 103 -12.90 -3.69 -26.62
C SER A 103 -12.36 -3.14 -27.95
N ALA A 104 -12.10 -4.00 -28.91
CA ALA A 104 -11.75 -3.63 -30.27
C ALA A 104 -12.01 -4.83 -31.22
N GLU A 105 -12.28 -4.50 -32.48
CA GLU A 105 -12.33 -5.50 -33.55
C GLU A 105 -10.91 -5.64 -34.15
N TYR A 106 -10.27 -6.76 -33.89
CA TYR A 106 -8.94 -7.05 -34.40
C TYR A 106 -8.98 -7.96 -35.63
N SER A 107 -10.14 -8.53 -35.96
CA SER A 107 -10.41 -9.28 -37.18
C SER A 107 -11.89 -9.21 -37.53
N GLY A 108 -12.26 -9.52 -38.78
CA GLY A 108 -13.61 -9.29 -39.31
C GLY A 108 -14.73 -10.10 -38.66
N ASP A 109 -14.39 -11.15 -37.88
CA ASP A 109 -15.35 -12.14 -37.45
C ASP A 109 -15.63 -12.14 -35.93
N HIS A 110 -14.93 -11.32 -35.14
CA HIS A 110 -15.08 -11.29 -33.69
C HIS A 110 -14.59 -9.98 -33.04
N THR A 111 -15.25 -9.62 -31.94
CA THR A 111 -14.86 -8.52 -31.05
C THR A 111 -14.02 -9.08 -29.92
N SER A 112 -12.85 -8.50 -29.70
CA SER A 112 -11.99 -8.81 -28.55
C SER A 112 -12.25 -7.84 -27.42
N SER A 113 -12.30 -8.34 -26.19
CA SER A 113 -12.39 -7.54 -24.98
C SER A 113 -11.21 -7.80 -24.06
N ILE A 114 -10.67 -6.74 -23.44
CA ILE A 114 -9.60 -6.84 -22.46
C ILE A 114 -10.22 -6.66 -21.08
N ARG A 115 -10.10 -7.69 -20.25
CA ARG A 115 -10.45 -7.63 -18.84
C ARG A 115 -9.17 -7.77 -18.02
N ARG A 116 -9.01 -6.90 -17.02
CA ARG A 116 -7.91 -7.02 -16.06
C ARG A 116 -8.37 -7.85 -14.88
N GLU A 117 -7.60 -8.87 -14.58
CA GLU A 117 -7.82 -9.78 -13.45
C GLU A 117 -6.58 -9.74 -12.55
N PRO A 118 -6.74 -9.99 -11.25
CA PRO A 118 -5.61 -10.03 -10.31
C PRO A 118 -4.62 -11.14 -10.63
#